data_e36d00dabccf0bdb65f405607a48c81e
#
_entry.id   e36d00dabccf0bdb65f405607a48c81e
#
_cell.length_a   1.000
_cell.length_b   1.000
_cell.length_c   1.000
_cell.angle_alpha   90.00
_cell.angle_beta   90.00
_cell.angle_gamma   90.00
#
_symmetry.space_group_name_H-M   'P 1'
#
loop_
_entity.id
_entity.type
_entity.pdbx_description
1 polymer ?
#
loop_
_entity_poly.entity_id
_entity_poly.type
_entity_poly.pdbx_seq_one_letter_code
_entity_poly.pdbx_strand_id
1 'polypeptide(L)'
;MSVRSLVLGLPLAAGLAILPGCGAAPDESEEGALGAAAEPIKGGYADTADSSVVDIIWYVTGAQSYSECSGSLLAPNLVLTAHHCVSNVLDMVQGGIDCSVSKFATPDVPGNFYVSTDPVLKQTFPAGFYTVREVLVPPGTSTFCGQDQAILILSDSITSATPLLPRVDSQVALGEPYSAIGFGNTNDTTGAGTRRRLDDLTVKCVGDQCTEQGIAVDHEFVGDHGTCEGDSGGPALDADGRVVGVTSRGEQGCASSVYGDVFSWADWIKSSAVHAAQVGGYDAPLWATGFPTDPAYNYPVGDACPAAPAACTSGLCLGDTTGTYCTRLCETAAPCPSGYSCETIQSQSVCQRPTPVEKNDATPATSSGCNANGADPTKPVPWRTGAAVGLVALGLLRRRRNGPTVRG
;
A
#
# COMPACT_ATOMS: atom_id res chain seq x y z
N MET A 1 4.73 -67.67 17.84
CA MET A 1 5.22 -68.47 19.01
C MET A 1 5.58 -67.45 20.11
N SER A 2 4.90 -67.70 21.18
CA SER A 2 4.81 -66.99 22.45
C SER A 2 6.12 -67.03 23.25
N VAL A 3 6.44 -65.98 23.99
CA VAL A 3 6.79 -66.11 25.42
C VAL A 3 6.56 -64.77 26.13
N ARG A 4 5.65 -64.83 27.11
CA ARG A 4 5.42 -63.78 28.14
C ARG A 4 6.46 -63.96 29.25
N SER A 5 6.93 -62.91 29.85
CA SER A 5 7.48 -62.92 31.19
C SER A 5 6.90 -61.78 32.04
N LEU A 6 6.18 -62.21 33.04
CA LEU A 6 5.57 -61.44 34.12
C LEU A 6 6.59 -61.35 35.24
N VAL A 7 6.86 -60.14 35.80
CA VAL A 7 7.54 -59.99 37.08
C VAL A 7 6.72 -59.10 38.00
N LEU A 8 6.18 -59.70 39.04
CA LEU A 8 5.58 -59.07 40.21
C LEU A 8 6.70 -58.58 41.16
N GLY A 9 6.50 -57.45 41.75
CA GLY A 9 7.32 -56.98 42.87
C GLY A 9 6.54 -56.00 43.76
N LEU A 10 6.33 -56.44 45.00
CA LEU A 10 5.51 -55.82 46.08
C LEU A 10 6.05 -54.51 46.62
N PRO A 11 5.25 -53.79 47.45
CA PRO A 11 5.50 -52.40 47.91
C PRO A 11 6.29 -52.38 49.23
N LEU A 12 7.04 -51.30 49.44
CA LEU A 12 7.64 -50.99 50.74
C LEU A 12 7.05 -49.66 51.23
N ALA A 13 6.32 -49.73 52.32
CA ALA A 13 5.87 -48.61 53.11
C ALA A 13 6.90 -48.23 54.19
N ALA A 14 7.18 -46.99 54.34
CA ALA A 14 7.77 -46.35 55.55
C ALA A 14 7.62 -44.85 55.36
N GLY A 15 7.00 -44.10 56.19
CA GLY A 15 7.07 -43.92 57.60
C GLY A 15 7.08 -42.41 57.80
N LEU A 16 5.95 -41.93 58.35
CA LEU A 16 5.61 -40.53 58.66
C LEU A 16 6.53 -39.99 59.75
N ALA A 17 7.12 -38.81 59.55
CA ALA A 17 7.65 -37.96 60.63
C ALA A 17 7.16 -36.54 60.46
N ILE A 18 6.19 -36.14 61.30
CA ILE A 18 5.66 -34.77 61.40
C ILE A 18 6.55 -34.00 62.41
N LEU A 19 7.11 -32.88 62.01
CA LEU A 19 7.62 -31.87 62.93
C LEU A 19 6.92 -30.53 62.64
N PRO A 20 6.43 -29.86 63.69
CA PRO A 20 5.79 -28.52 63.52
C PRO A 20 6.85 -27.43 63.57
N GLY A 21 6.91 -26.62 62.51
CA GLY A 21 7.69 -25.40 62.46
C GLY A 21 6.77 -24.22 62.20
N CYS A 22 6.87 -23.25 63.10
CA CYS A 22 6.05 -22.04 63.12
C CYS A 22 6.23 -21.14 61.92
N GLY A 23 5.13 -20.51 61.57
CA GLY A 23 4.79 -19.56 60.59
C GLY A 23 5.76 -18.44 60.23
N ALA A 24 5.75 -18.15 58.95
CA ALA A 24 5.82 -16.81 58.39
C ALA A 24 4.77 -16.77 57.29
N ALA A 25 3.94 -15.75 57.30
CA ALA A 25 2.96 -15.49 56.22
C ALA A 25 3.70 -15.24 54.92
N PRO A 26 3.23 -15.76 53.80
CA PRO A 26 3.77 -15.32 52.51
C PRO A 26 3.23 -13.94 52.21
N ASP A 27 4.12 -13.04 51.94
CA ASP A 27 3.92 -11.78 51.25
C ASP A 27 3.28 -12.10 49.86
N GLU A 28 2.01 -11.76 49.68
CA GLU A 28 1.32 -11.84 48.40
C GLU A 28 1.77 -10.65 47.54
N SER A 29 2.96 -10.74 46.98
CA SER A 29 3.24 -10.04 45.72
C SER A 29 2.70 -10.91 44.58
N GLU A 30 1.47 -10.66 44.20
CA GLU A 30 0.97 -11.07 42.87
C GLU A 30 1.83 -10.38 41.81
N GLU A 31 2.99 -10.90 41.50
CA GLU A 31 3.55 -10.75 40.15
C GLU A 31 2.60 -11.51 39.24
N GLY A 32 1.68 -10.76 38.61
CA GLY A 32 0.89 -11.24 37.51
C GLY A 32 1.84 -11.84 36.48
N ALA A 33 1.82 -13.15 36.37
CA ALA A 33 2.38 -13.82 35.21
C ALA A 33 1.66 -13.22 34.00
N LEU A 34 2.35 -12.29 33.30
CA LEU A 34 2.02 -11.93 31.93
C LEU A 34 2.06 -13.28 31.17
N GLY A 35 0.89 -13.85 30.95
CA GLY A 35 0.75 -14.97 30.06
C GLY A 35 1.39 -14.54 28.76
N ALA A 36 2.34 -15.31 28.28
CA ALA A 36 2.87 -15.15 26.94
C ALA A 36 1.67 -15.24 26.01
N ALA A 37 1.18 -14.10 25.51
CA ALA A 37 0.22 -14.08 24.44
C ALA A 37 0.88 -14.83 23.30
N ALA A 38 0.24 -15.86 22.78
CA ALA A 38 0.66 -16.51 21.56
C ALA A 38 0.69 -15.43 20.47
N GLU A 39 1.86 -15.14 19.94
CA GLU A 39 2.11 -14.04 19.02
C GLU A 39 1.69 -14.45 17.61
N PRO A 40 0.85 -13.73 17.00
CA PRO A 40 0.25 -13.91 15.70
C PRO A 40 0.72 -12.90 14.66
N ILE A 41 0.68 -13.22 13.35
CA ILE A 41 1.79 -13.06 12.43
C ILE A 41 3.00 -13.39 13.29
N LYS A 42 3.77 -14.36 13.06
CA LYS A 42 4.77 -14.83 14.05
C LYS A 42 5.58 -13.63 14.60
N GLY A 43 5.26 -13.20 15.83
CA GLY A 43 5.83 -11.98 16.43
C GLY A 43 4.95 -10.73 16.44
N GLY A 44 3.78 -10.74 15.79
CA GLY A 44 2.91 -9.57 15.69
C GLY A 44 1.84 -9.46 16.80
N TYR A 45 1.02 -8.45 16.74
CA TYR A 45 -0.08 -8.18 17.68
C TYR A 45 -1.42 -8.06 16.97
N ALA A 46 -2.53 -8.28 17.71
CA ALA A 46 -3.88 -8.12 17.17
C ALA A 46 -4.12 -6.67 16.73
N ASP A 47 -4.61 -6.51 15.51
CA ASP A 47 -4.85 -5.21 14.91
C ASP A 47 -6.35 -4.98 14.70
N THR A 48 -6.86 -3.91 15.32
CA THR A 48 -8.23 -3.45 15.16
C THR A 48 -8.32 -2.11 14.41
N ALA A 49 -7.19 -1.50 14.07
CA ALA A 49 -7.14 -0.16 13.49
C ALA A 49 -7.17 -0.20 11.95
N ASP A 50 -6.44 -1.10 11.34
CA ASP A 50 -6.21 -1.14 9.88
C ASP A 50 -7.37 -1.82 9.14
N SER A 51 -8.60 -1.28 9.26
CA SER A 51 -9.83 -1.86 8.68
C SER A 51 -9.82 -1.99 7.15
N SER A 52 -8.85 -1.37 6.49
CA SER A 52 -8.62 -1.47 5.05
C SER A 52 -7.77 -2.66 4.64
N VAL A 53 -7.18 -3.37 5.60
CA VAL A 53 -6.66 -4.72 5.37
C VAL A 53 -7.81 -5.69 5.62
N VAL A 54 -8.18 -6.42 4.58
CA VAL A 54 -9.40 -7.21 4.53
C VAL A 54 -9.09 -8.71 4.55
N ASP A 55 -10.02 -9.47 5.12
CA ASP A 55 -10.05 -10.92 5.03
C ASP A 55 -10.73 -11.35 3.73
N ILE A 56 -10.17 -12.36 3.05
CA ILE A 56 -10.66 -12.92 1.79
C ILE A 56 -10.89 -14.41 1.97
N ILE A 57 -12.13 -14.82 1.78
CA ILE A 57 -12.54 -16.22 1.84
C ILE A 57 -12.79 -16.74 0.42
N TRP A 58 -12.09 -17.79 0.04
CA TRP A 58 -12.40 -18.56 -1.16
C TRP A 58 -13.21 -19.79 -0.77
N TYR A 59 -14.48 -19.79 -1.12
CA TYR A 59 -15.44 -20.84 -0.79
C TYR A 59 -16.28 -21.26 -1.99
N VAL A 60 -16.14 -22.50 -2.39
CA VAL A 60 -16.99 -23.09 -3.42
C VAL A 60 -18.25 -23.62 -2.77
N THR A 61 -19.43 -23.20 -3.23
CA THR A 61 -20.71 -23.61 -2.64
C THR A 61 -20.85 -25.12 -2.58
N GLY A 62 -21.08 -25.66 -1.37
CA GLY A 62 -21.16 -27.08 -1.11
C GLY A 62 -19.84 -27.73 -0.69
N ALA A 63 -18.72 -27.02 -0.70
CA ALA A 63 -17.46 -27.48 -0.11
C ALA A 63 -17.58 -27.58 1.42
N GLN A 64 -16.77 -28.44 2.03
CA GLN A 64 -16.74 -28.60 3.49
C GLN A 64 -15.69 -27.73 4.15
N SER A 65 -14.88 -27.02 3.36
CA SER A 65 -13.79 -26.14 3.80
C SER A 65 -13.71 -24.93 2.88
N TYR A 66 -13.03 -23.91 3.35
CA TYR A 66 -12.67 -22.70 2.60
C TYR A 66 -11.17 -22.48 2.72
N SER A 67 -10.64 -21.64 1.84
CA SER A 67 -9.28 -21.08 1.96
C SER A 67 -9.37 -19.63 2.40
N GLU A 68 -8.42 -19.18 3.20
CA GLU A 68 -8.33 -17.84 3.75
C GLU A 68 -7.09 -17.13 3.22
N CYS A 69 -7.27 -15.89 2.82
CA CYS A 69 -6.22 -14.97 2.38
C CYS A 69 -6.49 -13.58 2.94
N SER A 70 -5.53 -12.69 2.77
CA SER A 70 -5.61 -11.30 3.13
C SER A 70 -5.63 -10.40 1.88
N GLY A 71 -6.00 -9.14 2.03
CA GLY A 71 -5.97 -8.18 0.94
C GLY A 71 -5.94 -6.74 1.42
N SER A 72 -5.73 -5.81 0.49
CA SER A 72 -5.67 -4.37 0.71
C SER A 72 -6.79 -3.67 -0.04
N LEU A 73 -7.68 -2.97 0.65
CA LEU A 73 -8.66 -2.09 0.01
C LEU A 73 -7.95 -0.85 -0.52
N LEU A 74 -7.84 -0.68 -1.84
CA LEU A 74 -7.17 0.46 -2.50
C LEU A 74 -8.14 1.52 -3.04
N ALA A 75 -9.41 1.16 -3.24
CA ALA A 75 -10.48 2.06 -3.60
C ALA A 75 -11.80 1.48 -3.07
N PRO A 76 -12.92 2.20 -3.05
CA PRO A 76 -14.14 1.75 -2.38
C PRO A 76 -14.62 0.33 -2.72
N ASN A 77 -14.36 -0.16 -3.93
CA ASN A 77 -14.71 -1.51 -4.38
C ASN A 77 -13.53 -2.28 -4.98
N LEU A 78 -12.28 -1.86 -4.70
CA LEU A 78 -11.07 -2.46 -5.28
C LEU A 78 -10.18 -3.01 -4.18
N VAL A 79 -9.97 -4.32 -4.19
CA VAL A 79 -9.10 -5.03 -3.26
C VAL A 79 -7.93 -5.64 -4.02
N LEU A 80 -6.70 -5.31 -3.62
CA LEU A 80 -5.46 -5.94 -4.09
C LEU A 80 -5.15 -7.15 -3.19
N THR A 81 -4.80 -8.28 -3.80
CA THR A 81 -4.45 -9.54 -3.13
C THR A 81 -3.43 -10.34 -3.97
N ALA A 82 -3.11 -11.56 -3.56
CA ALA A 82 -2.24 -12.45 -4.33
C ALA A 82 -3.02 -13.24 -5.39
N HIS A 83 -2.35 -13.60 -6.50
CA HIS A 83 -2.94 -14.38 -7.57
C HIS A 83 -3.29 -15.81 -7.12
N HIS A 84 -2.45 -16.41 -6.28
CA HIS A 84 -2.73 -17.73 -5.74
C HIS A 84 -3.92 -17.76 -4.75
N CYS A 85 -4.40 -16.60 -4.29
CA CYS A 85 -5.64 -16.49 -3.51
C CYS A 85 -6.90 -16.63 -4.37
N VAL A 86 -6.77 -16.51 -5.69
CA VAL A 86 -7.89 -16.55 -6.64
C VAL A 86 -7.75 -17.64 -7.70
N SER A 87 -6.62 -18.36 -7.71
CA SER A 87 -6.29 -19.41 -8.69
C SER A 87 -5.54 -20.55 -8.03
N ASN A 88 -5.80 -21.78 -8.47
CA ASN A 88 -4.95 -22.90 -8.10
C ASN A 88 -3.54 -22.74 -8.69
N VAL A 89 -2.55 -23.18 -7.92
CA VAL A 89 -1.16 -23.28 -8.38
C VAL A 89 -0.91 -24.64 -9.00
N LEU A 90 -0.32 -24.66 -10.18
CA LEU A 90 0.02 -25.85 -10.95
C LEU A 90 1.54 -26.05 -10.93
N ASP A 91 1.95 -27.30 -11.20
CA ASP A 91 3.37 -27.69 -11.40
C ASP A 91 4.26 -27.34 -10.18
N MET A 92 3.74 -27.49 -8.97
CA MET A 92 4.51 -27.38 -7.72
C MET A 92 5.52 -28.53 -7.62
N VAL A 93 6.72 -28.21 -7.13
CA VAL A 93 7.79 -29.20 -6.91
C VAL A 93 7.91 -29.54 -5.43
N GLN A 94 7.73 -30.79 -5.06
CA GLN A 94 7.76 -31.27 -3.67
C GLN A 94 6.86 -30.47 -2.71
N GLY A 95 5.74 -29.95 -3.24
CA GLY A 95 4.80 -29.12 -2.49
C GLY A 95 5.20 -27.66 -2.32
N GLY A 96 6.31 -27.22 -2.93
CA GLY A 96 6.77 -25.84 -2.95
C GLY A 96 6.71 -25.18 -4.34
N ILE A 97 6.90 -23.87 -4.37
CA ILE A 97 6.98 -23.08 -5.60
C ILE A 97 8.37 -23.20 -6.21
N ASP A 98 8.42 -23.54 -7.48
CA ASP A 98 9.61 -23.51 -8.32
C ASP A 98 9.39 -22.48 -9.46
N CYS A 99 10.14 -21.38 -9.43
CA CYS A 99 9.97 -20.28 -10.37
C CYS A 99 10.19 -20.66 -11.84
N SER A 100 10.80 -21.80 -12.11
CA SER A 100 11.03 -22.28 -13.49
C SER A 100 9.84 -23.01 -14.10
N VAL A 101 8.93 -23.54 -13.27
CA VAL A 101 7.82 -24.42 -13.73
C VAL A 101 6.48 -24.08 -13.13
N SER A 102 6.43 -23.57 -11.88
CA SER A 102 5.16 -23.28 -11.20
C SER A 102 4.40 -22.15 -11.90
N LYS A 103 3.11 -22.35 -12.08
CA LYS A 103 2.22 -21.40 -12.76
C LYS A 103 0.82 -21.41 -12.19
N PHE A 104 0.05 -20.39 -12.53
CA PHE A 104 -1.35 -20.27 -12.15
C PHE A 104 -2.28 -21.00 -13.12
N ALA A 105 -3.32 -21.62 -12.60
CA ALA A 105 -4.50 -21.97 -13.36
C ALA A 105 -5.31 -20.71 -13.72
N THR A 106 -6.39 -20.88 -14.51
CA THR A 106 -7.37 -19.79 -14.69
C THR A 106 -7.98 -19.43 -13.34
N PRO A 107 -8.15 -18.14 -13.03
CA PRO A 107 -8.86 -17.71 -11.81
C PRO A 107 -10.24 -18.35 -11.69
N ASP A 108 -10.63 -18.64 -10.46
CA ASP A 108 -11.97 -19.15 -10.16
C ASP A 108 -13.04 -18.06 -10.39
N VAL A 109 -14.29 -18.47 -10.43
CA VAL A 109 -15.39 -17.55 -10.68
C VAL A 109 -15.57 -16.56 -9.53
N PRO A 110 -15.88 -15.28 -9.81
CA PRO A 110 -15.98 -14.24 -8.79
C PRO A 110 -16.91 -14.60 -7.62
N GLY A 111 -18.00 -15.29 -7.90
CA GLY A 111 -19.01 -15.70 -6.90
C GLY A 111 -18.51 -16.65 -5.80
N ASN A 112 -17.30 -17.18 -5.92
CA ASN A 112 -16.66 -18.01 -4.91
C ASN A 112 -15.81 -17.20 -3.90
N PHE A 113 -15.70 -15.88 -4.08
CA PHE A 113 -14.88 -15.02 -3.20
C PHE A 113 -15.76 -14.07 -2.39
N TYR A 114 -15.38 -13.93 -1.12
CA TYR A 114 -16.08 -13.11 -0.12
C TYR A 114 -15.06 -12.30 0.65
N VAL A 115 -15.36 -11.02 0.92
CA VAL A 115 -14.44 -10.07 1.56
C VAL A 115 -15.05 -9.51 2.83
N SER A 116 -14.27 -9.42 3.91
CA SER A 116 -14.69 -8.81 5.18
C SER A 116 -13.67 -7.77 5.67
N THR A 117 -14.16 -6.68 6.26
CA THR A 117 -13.37 -5.66 6.96
C THR A 117 -13.29 -5.89 8.47
N ASP A 118 -13.98 -6.90 8.98
CA ASP A 118 -13.97 -7.19 10.42
C ASP A 118 -12.57 -7.65 10.87
N PRO A 119 -12.13 -7.24 12.05
CA PRO A 119 -10.81 -7.65 12.56
C PRO A 119 -10.73 -9.12 12.95
N VAL A 120 -11.87 -9.80 13.04
CA VAL A 120 -11.97 -11.25 13.34
C VAL A 120 -13.00 -11.88 12.41
N LEU A 121 -12.64 -13.00 11.80
CA LEU A 121 -13.49 -13.76 10.90
C LEU A 121 -14.82 -14.11 11.58
N LYS A 122 -15.93 -13.70 10.97
CA LYS A 122 -17.27 -13.94 11.50
C LYS A 122 -17.69 -15.40 11.36
N GLN A 123 -18.25 -15.95 12.41
CA GLN A 123 -18.85 -17.30 12.42
C GLN A 123 -20.11 -17.41 11.54
N THR A 124 -20.66 -16.28 11.08
CA THR A 124 -21.93 -16.21 10.32
C THR A 124 -21.72 -16.18 8.82
N PHE A 125 -20.51 -16.53 8.36
CA PHE A 125 -20.20 -16.66 6.93
C PHE A 125 -21.30 -17.39 6.14
N PRO A 126 -21.70 -16.92 4.93
CA PRO A 126 -21.20 -15.70 4.23
C PRO A 126 -21.97 -14.43 4.58
N ALA A 127 -22.86 -14.43 5.57
CA ALA A 127 -23.65 -13.25 5.91
C ALA A 127 -22.79 -12.12 6.45
N GLY A 128 -22.91 -10.91 5.86
CA GLY A 128 -22.14 -9.72 6.22
C GLY A 128 -20.79 -9.60 5.52
N PHE A 129 -20.53 -10.45 4.54
CA PHE A 129 -19.38 -10.30 3.65
C PHE A 129 -19.76 -9.55 2.37
N TYR A 130 -18.79 -8.84 1.80
CA TYR A 130 -18.89 -8.26 0.47
C TYR A 130 -18.63 -9.34 -0.58
N THR A 131 -19.44 -9.34 -1.65
CA THR A 131 -19.28 -10.28 -2.76
C THR A 131 -18.40 -9.69 -3.84
N VAL A 132 -17.69 -10.55 -4.56
CA VAL A 132 -16.82 -10.17 -5.67
C VAL A 132 -17.61 -10.22 -6.97
N ARG A 133 -17.46 -9.18 -7.80
CA ARG A 133 -18.03 -9.05 -9.12
C ARG A 133 -17.08 -9.48 -10.22
N GLU A 134 -15.80 -9.10 -10.11
CA GLU A 134 -14.76 -9.39 -11.08
C GLU A 134 -13.46 -9.77 -10.40
N VAL A 135 -12.72 -10.68 -11.03
CA VAL A 135 -11.35 -11.05 -10.65
C VAL A 135 -10.44 -10.65 -11.80
N LEU A 136 -9.45 -9.81 -11.52
CA LEU A 136 -8.45 -9.37 -12.50
C LEU A 136 -7.08 -9.89 -12.07
N VAL A 137 -6.30 -10.36 -13.06
CA VAL A 137 -4.91 -10.79 -12.85
C VAL A 137 -3.99 -10.03 -13.81
N PRO A 138 -2.69 -9.90 -13.51
CA PRO A 138 -1.76 -9.21 -14.40
C PRO A 138 -1.77 -9.82 -15.80
N PRO A 139 -1.67 -8.97 -16.85
CA PRO A 139 -1.60 -9.46 -18.22
C PRO A 139 -0.26 -10.14 -18.48
N GLY A 140 -0.24 -11.17 -19.31
CA GLY A 140 0.98 -11.80 -19.76
C GLY A 140 1.04 -13.30 -19.51
N THR A 141 2.12 -13.76 -18.89
CA THR A 141 2.35 -15.18 -18.61
C THR A 141 1.60 -15.63 -17.36
N SER A 142 1.40 -16.94 -17.22
CA SER A 142 0.82 -17.54 -16.03
C SER A 142 1.88 -18.02 -15.02
N THR A 143 3.14 -17.62 -15.16
CA THR A 143 4.23 -17.99 -14.23
C THR A 143 3.91 -17.49 -12.82
N PHE A 144 4.27 -18.27 -11.81
CA PHE A 144 3.99 -17.89 -10.42
C PHE A 144 4.85 -16.68 -9.99
N CYS A 145 6.17 -16.85 -10.06
CA CYS A 145 7.10 -15.83 -9.58
C CYS A 145 7.03 -14.56 -10.42
N GLY A 146 7.02 -13.41 -9.74
CA GLY A 146 6.89 -12.08 -10.31
C GLY A 146 5.47 -11.69 -10.74
N GLN A 147 4.48 -12.60 -10.69
CA GLN A 147 3.11 -12.34 -11.14
C GLN A 147 2.05 -12.71 -10.12
N ASP A 148 2.43 -12.87 -8.86
CA ASP A 148 1.52 -13.28 -7.80
C ASP A 148 0.76 -12.08 -7.20
N GLN A 149 0.02 -11.39 -8.07
CA GLN A 149 -0.92 -10.33 -7.68
C GLN A 149 -2.27 -10.52 -8.37
N ALA A 150 -3.34 -10.15 -7.69
CA ALA A 150 -4.69 -10.14 -8.23
C ALA A 150 -5.48 -8.96 -7.67
N ILE A 151 -6.53 -8.57 -8.40
CA ILE A 151 -7.48 -7.55 -7.97
C ILE A 151 -8.87 -8.17 -7.95
N LEU A 152 -9.59 -7.93 -6.85
CA LEU A 152 -11.01 -8.20 -6.73
C LEU A 152 -11.76 -6.88 -6.86
N ILE A 153 -12.69 -6.79 -7.81
CA ILE A 153 -13.67 -5.71 -7.87
C ILE A 153 -14.94 -6.20 -7.18
N LEU A 154 -15.31 -5.51 -6.10
CA LEU A 154 -16.48 -5.86 -5.30
C LEU A 154 -17.79 -5.42 -5.98
N SER A 155 -18.88 -6.13 -5.68
CA SER A 155 -20.21 -5.78 -6.14
C SER A 155 -20.71 -4.47 -5.50
N ASP A 156 -20.37 -4.22 -4.26
CA ASP A 156 -20.73 -3.06 -3.47
C ASP A 156 -19.50 -2.36 -2.94
N SER A 157 -19.56 -1.03 -2.77
CA SER A 157 -18.46 -0.23 -2.19
C SER A 157 -18.39 -0.40 -0.68
N ILE A 158 -17.18 -0.59 -0.15
CA ILE A 158 -16.87 -0.53 1.27
C ILE A 158 -16.76 0.95 1.66
N THR A 159 -17.66 1.41 2.51
CA THR A 159 -17.68 2.80 3.01
C THR A 159 -17.27 2.90 4.49
N SER A 160 -17.09 1.77 5.15
CA SER A 160 -16.71 1.67 6.58
C SER A 160 -15.21 1.76 6.81
N ALA A 161 -14.39 1.67 5.77
CA ALA A 161 -12.94 1.72 5.83
C ALA A 161 -12.40 2.77 4.83
N THR A 162 -11.29 3.45 5.21
CA THR A 162 -10.59 4.39 4.32
C THR A 162 -9.60 3.61 3.47
N PRO A 163 -9.69 3.61 2.13
CA PRO A 163 -8.75 2.88 1.29
C PRO A 163 -7.29 3.25 1.55
N LEU A 164 -6.41 2.26 1.50
CA LEU A 164 -4.95 2.43 1.53
C LEU A 164 -4.46 3.01 0.20
N LEU A 165 -3.38 3.75 0.25
CA LEU A 165 -2.70 4.26 -0.95
C LEU A 165 -1.65 3.25 -1.41
N PRO A 166 -1.66 2.82 -2.68
CA PRO A 166 -0.55 2.04 -3.23
C PRO A 166 0.63 2.95 -3.58
N ARG A 167 1.85 2.51 -3.33
CA ARG A 167 3.05 3.21 -3.78
C ARG A 167 3.37 2.83 -5.23
N VAL A 168 2.80 3.61 -6.16
CA VAL A 168 2.88 3.37 -7.61
C VAL A 168 3.90 4.26 -8.32
N ASP A 169 4.69 5.01 -7.59
CA ASP A 169 5.63 6.04 -8.06
C ASP A 169 7.10 5.71 -7.76
N SER A 170 7.38 4.78 -6.86
CA SER A 170 8.73 4.36 -6.53
C SER A 170 8.79 2.93 -6.01
N GLN A 171 9.86 2.21 -6.38
CA GLN A 171 10.15 0.87 -5.90
C GLN A 171 10.68 0.91 -4.47
N VAL A 172 10.52 -0.19 -3.73
CA VAL A 172 11.15 -0.37 -2.42
C VAL A 172 12.67 -0.40 -2.53
N ALA A 173 13.37 0.01 -1.48
CA ALA A 173 14.83 -0.02 -1.42
C ALA A 173 15.33 -1.05 -0.41
N LEU A 174 16.55 -1.56 -0.63
CA LEU A 174 17.23 -2.41 0.34
C LEU A 174 17.33 -1.73 1.71
N GLY A 175 16.91 -2.41 2.76
CA GLY A 175 16.92 -1.90 4.15
C GLY A 175 15.76 -0.97 4.47
N GLU A 176 14.85 -0.73 3.54
CA GLU A 176 13.66 0.09 3.79
C GLU A 176 12.77 -0.55 4.85
N PRO A 177 12.31 0.21 5.88
CA PRO A 177 11.41 -0.32 6.90
C PRO A 177 9.99 -0.48 6.35
N TYR A 178 9.31 -1.53 6.82
CA TYR A 178 7.92 -1.77 6.51
C TYR A 178 7.19 -2.50 7.65
N SER A 179 5.85 -2.52 7.59
CA SER A 179 4.99 -3.32 8.45
C SER A 179 4.21 -4.32 7.62
N ALA A 180 3.98 -5.53 8.13
CA ALA A 180 3.12 -6.53 7.50
C ALA A 180 1.80 -6.67 8.27
N ILE A 181 0.68 -6.84 7.54
CA ILE A 181 -0.65 -7.02 8.13
C ILE A 181 -1.39 -8.12 7.39
N GLY A 182 -2.05 -9.01 8.14
CA GLY A 182 -2.83 -10.10 7.56
C GLY A 182 -3.68 -10.86 8.57
N PHE A 183 -4.35 -11.91 8.10
CA PHE A 183 -5.27 -12.74 8.86
C PHE A 183 -4.74 -14.16 9.09
N GLY A 184 -3.49 -14.40 8.71
CA GLY A 184 -2.89 -15.71 8.68
C GLY A 184 -2.64 -16.36 10.03
N ASN A 185 -2.01 -17.53 9.95
CA ASN A 185 -1.64 -18.35 11.09
C ASN A 185 -0.59 -17.63 11.97
N THR A 186 -0.66 -17.92 13.26
CA THR A 186 0.29 -17.42 14.28
C THR A 186 1.51 -18.33 14.42
N ASN A 187 1.41 -19.51 13.83
CA ASN A 187 2.44 -20.54 13.68
C ASN A 187 2.12 -21.31 12.40
N ASP A 188 2.87 -22.36 12.11
CA ASP A 188 2.73 -23.11 10.86
C ASP A 188 1.33 -23.70 10.60
N THR A 189 0.44 -23.76 11.59
CA THR A 189 -0.82 -24.55 11.46
C THR A 189 -2.06 -23.97 12.13
N THR A 190 -1.95 -22.92 12.95
CA THR A 190 -3.10 -22.42 13.75
C THR A 190 -3.07 -20.91 13.95
N GLY A 191 -4.23 -20.33 14.24
CA GLY A 191 -4.38 -18.94 14.66
C GLY A 191 -4.86 -17.96 13.59
N ALA A 192 -5.17 -18.45 12.39
CA ALA A 192 -5.79 -17.65 11.32
C ALA A 192 -7.16 -17.08 11.71
N GLY A 193 -7.64 -16.09 10.96
CA GLY A 193 -8.97 -15.48 11.12
C GLY A 193 -9.00 -14.30 12.08
N THR A 194 -7.85 -13.77 12.51
CA THR A 194 -7.77 -12.52 13.26
C THR A 194 -6.74 -11.62 12.61
N ARG A 195 -7.13 -10.37 12.27
CA ARG A 195 -6.20 -9.39 11.69
C ARG A 195 -5.10 -9.05 12.68
N ARG A 196 -3.86 -9.07 12.19
CA ARG A 196 -2.66 -8.86 12.99
C ARG A 196 -1.66 -8.02 12.24
N ARG A 197 -0.77 -7.36 12.98
CA ARG A 197 0.24 -6.46 12.47
C ARG A 197 1.59 -6.80 13.09
N LEU A 198 2.64 -6.74 12.28
CA LEU A 198 4.04 -6.80 12.70
C LEU A 198 4.78 -5.61 12.10
N ASP A 199 5.38 -4.81 12.97
CA ASP A 199 6.17 -3.63 12.62
C ASP A 199 7.67 -3.91 12.63
N ASP A 200 8.46 -2.90 12.31
CA ASP A 200 9.92 -2.91 12.36
C ASP A 200 10.59 -3.97 11.45
N LEU A 201 9.90 -4.37 10.40
CA LEU A 201 10.43 -5.24 9.36
C LEU A 201 11.29 -4.45 8.37
N THR A 202 12.19 -5.13 7.67
CA THR A 202 13.08 -4.49 6.68
C THR A 202 13.16 -5.29 5.38
N VAL A 203 13.25 -4.58 4.25
CA VAL A 203 13.50 -5.16 2.93
C VAL A 203 14.93 -5.73 2.89
N LYS A 204 15.08 -7.01 2.54
CA LYS A 204 16.36 -7.73 2.53
C LYS A 204 17.03 -7.76 1.16
N CYS A 205 16.26 -7.82 0.09
CA CYS A 205 16.73 -7.67 -1.29
C CYS A 205 15.55 -7.33 -2.22
N VAL A 206 15.82 -6.83 -3.43
CA VAL A 206 14.82 -6.39 -4.41
C VAL A 206 15.16 -6.98 -5.79
N GLY A 207 14.17 -7.59 -6.44
CA GLY A 207 14.26 -8.10 -7.80
C GLY A 207 15.48 -8.99 -8.05
N ASP A 208 16.21 -8.71 -9.11
CA ASP A 208 17.39 -9.47 -9.52
C ASP A 208 18.51 -9.54 -8.46
N GLN A 209 18.52 -8.63 -7.49
CA GLN A 209 19.48 -8.68 -6.37
C GLN A 209 19.23 -9.88 -5.44
N CYS A 210 18.04 -10.48 -5.51
CA CYS A 210 17.67 -11.66 -4.74
C CYS A 210 18.03 -12.97 -5.46
N THR A 211 18.46 -12.93 -6.72
CA THR A 211 18.64 -14.11 -7.58
C THR A 211 19.79 -15.00 -7.15
N GLU A 212 20.82 -14.48 -6.47
CA GLU A 212 21.92 -15.30 -5.94
C GLU A 212 21.43 -16.38 -4.95
N GLN A 213 20.21 -16.19 -4.39
CA GLN A 213 19.59 -17.13 -3.46
C GLN A 213 18.43 -17.94 -4.10
N GLY A 214 18.01 -17.61 -5.32
CA GLY A 214 16.91 -18.29 -6.02
C GLY A 214 15.52 -18.12 -5.40
N ILE A 215 15.37 -17.15 -4.46
CA ILE A 215 14.17 -17.00 -3.64
C ILE A 215 13.15 -16.06 -4.28
N ALA A 216 13.60 -15.01 -4.95
CA ALA A 216 12.75 -14.02 -5.65
C ALA A 216 13.29 -13.72 -7.04
N VAL A 217 12.42 -13.19 -7.89
CA VAL A 217 12.72 -12.78 -9.26
C VAL A 217 12.37 -11.31 -9.45
N ASP A 218 12.55 -10.80 -10.66
CA ASP A 218 12.05 -9.49 -11.04
C ASP A 218 10.56 -9.32 -10.68
N HIS A 219 10.14 -8.10 -10.30
CA HIS A 219 8.81 -7.76 -9.77
C HIS A 219 8.50 -8.30 -8.35
N GLU A 220 9.53 -8.74 -7.62
CA GLU A 220 9.40 -9.20 -6.24
C GLU A 220 10.46 -8.57 -5.35
N PHE A 221 10.22 -8.60 -4.05
CA PHE A 221 11.25 -8.35 -3.03
C PHE A 221 11.14 -9.35 -1.89
N VAL A 222 12.26 -9.58 -1.21
CA VAL A 222 12.32 -10.40 0.00
C VAL A 222 12.32 -9.48 1.20
N GLY A 223 11.45 -9.77 2.14
CA GLY A 223 11.37 -9.09 3.42
C GLY A 223 11.86 -9.93 4.59
N ASP A 224 11.53 -9.47 5.76
CA ASP A 224 11.84 -10.12 7.02
C ASP A 224 10.88 -11.32 7.28
N HIS A 225 11.01 -11.90 8.47
CA HIS A 225 10.14 -12.99 8.97
C HIS A 225 8.73 -12.49 9.30
N GLY A 226 7.83 -13.41 9.62
CA GLY A 226 6.56 -13.13 10.31
C GLY A 226 5.33 -13.52 9.54
N THR A 227 5.26 -13.35 8.21
CA THR A 227 4.07 -13.74 7.45
C THR A 227 3.99 -15.25 7.29
N CYS A 228 2.80 -15.80 7.49
CA CYS A 228 2.49 -17.21 7.49
C CYS A 228 1.34 -17.54 6.53
N GLU A 229 0.89 -18.80 6.51
CA GLU A 229 -0.29 -19.21 5.72
C GLU A 229 -1.52 -18.42 6.15
N GLY A 230 -2.24 -17.82 5.18
CA GLY A 230 -3.39 -16.93 5.39
C GLY A 230 -3.04 -15.44 5.35
N ASP A 231 -1.76 -15.05 5.53
CA ASP A 231 -1.30 -13.67 5.30
C ASP A 231 -1.12 -13.36 3.80
N SER A 232 -1.18 -14.39 2.97
CA SER A 232 -1.15 -14.30 1.51
C SER A 232 -2.08 -13.23 0.98
N GLY A 233 -1.56 -12.32 0.14
CA GLY A 233 -2.30 -11.18 -0.38
C GLY A 233 -2.35 -9.95 0.53
N GLY A 234 -2.00 -10.09 1.81
CA GLY A 234 -1.90 -8.98 2.75
C GLY A 234 -0.77 -8.00 2.40
N PRO A 235 -0.87 -6.74 2.84
CA PRO A 235 0.11 -5.71 2.51
C PRO A 235 1.41 -5.80 3.30
N ALA A 236 2.50 -5.39 2.62
CA ALA A 236 3.62 -4.68 3.22
C ALA A 236 3.32 -3.18 3.13
N LEU A 237 3.36 -2.46 4.25
CA LEU A 237 3.13 -1.02 4.33
C LEU A 237 4.43 -0.29 4.63
N ASP A 238 4.76 0.76 3.87
CA ASP A 238 5.88 1.64 4.19
C ASP A 238 5.60 2.52 5.42
N ALA A 239 6.58 3.36 5.79
CA ALA A 239 6.46 4.26 6.93
C ALA A 239 5.32 5.29 6.82
N ASP A 240 4.83 5.55 5.62
CA ASP A 240 3.71 6.45 5.34
C ASP A 240 2.36 5.69 5.28
N GLY A 241 2.36 4.38 5.52
CA GLY A 241 1.17 3.52 5.45
C GLY A 241 0.73 3.18 4.03
N ARG A 242 1.61 3.34 3.02
CA ARG A 242 1.31 3.00 1.64
C ARG A 242 1.65 1.53 1.35
N VAL A 243 0.83 0.88 0.54
CA VAL A 243 1.05 -0.50 0.13
C VAL A 243 2.21 -0.56 -0.86
N VAL A 244 3.31 -1.21 -0.46
CA VAL A 244 4.51 -1.41 -1.27
C VAL A 244 4.67 -2.84 -1.75
N GLY A 245 4.00 -3.80 -1.10
CA GLY A 245 4.10 -5.21 -1.44
C GLY A 245 2.84 -5.98 -1.12
N VAL A 246 2.69 -7.12 -1.81
CA VAL A 246 1.63 -8.11 -1.63
C VAL A 246 2.29 -9.41 -1.17
N THR A 247 1.93 -9.91 0.00
CA THR A 247 2.47 -11.17 0.53
C THR A 247 2.17 -12.32 -0.44
N SER A 248 3.24 -12.97 -0.93
CA SER A 248 3.15 -14.05 -1.92
C SER A 248 3.45 -15.42 -1.30
N ARG A 249 4.64 -15.59 -0.79
CA ARG A 249 5.12 -16.86 -0.23
C ARG A 249 6.20 -16.62 0.82
N GLY A 250 6.63 -17.64 1.50
CA GLY A 250 7.70 -17.58 2.47
C GLY A 250 8.33 -18.92 2.73
N GLU A 251 9.35 -18.94 3.57
CA GLU A 251 9.98 -20.16 4.06
C GLU A 251 9.19 -20.81 5.18
N GLN A 252 9.38 -22.12 5.36
CA GLN A 252 8.80 -22.84 6.50
C GLN A 252 9.15 -22.17 7.83
N GLY A 253 8.20 -22.19 8.75
CA GLY A 253 8.37 -21.54 10.05
C GLY A 253 8.21 -20.03 9.99
N CYS A 254 7.68 -19.48 8.88
CA CYS A 254 7.50 -18.04 8.67
C CYS A 254 8.82 -17.25 8.81
N ALA A 255 9.92 -17.85 8.34
CA ALA A 255 11.29 -17.35 8.59
C ALA A 255 11.70 -16.23 7.64
N SER A 256 11.15 -16.17 6.44
CA SER A 256 11.30 -15.08 5.48
C SER A 256 10.04 -14.95 4.65
N SER A 257 9.81 -13.80 4.08
CA SER A 257 8.63 -13.49 3.26
C SER A 257 9.03 -12.91 1.93
N VAL A 258 8.41 -13.38 0.85
CA VAL A 258 8.52 -12.84 -0.50
C VAL A 258 7.24 -12.08 -0.82
N TYR A 259 7.39 -10.88 -1.32
CA TYR A 259 6.29 -9.99 -1.69
C TYR A 259 6.33 -9.69 -3.19
N GLY A 260 5.16 -9.68 -3.84
CA GLY A 260 5.01 -9.05 -5.15
C GLY A 260 5.15 -7.53 -5.03
N ASP A 261 6.04 -6.92 -5.80
CA ASP A 261 6.31 -5.49 -5.76
C ASP A 261 5.17 -4.69 -6.43
N VAL A 262 4.53 -3.81 -5.68
CA VAL A 262 3.40 -2.99 -6.15
C VAL A 262 3.82 -2.02 -7.25
N PHE A 263 5.00 -1.42 -7.14
CA PHE A 263 5.52 -0.49 -8.16
C PHE A 263 5.71 -1.15 -9.51
N SER A 264 6.17 -2.39 -9.54
CA SER A 264 6.37 -3.15 -10.79
C SER A 264 5.08 -3.34 -11.58
N TRP A 265 3.93 -3.35 -10.92
CA TRP A 265 2.60 -3.50 -11.51
C TRP A 265 1.78 -2.19 -11.49
N ALA A 266 2.43 -1.03 -11.28
CA ALA A 266 1.79 0.26 -11.11
C ALA A 266 0.77 0.59 -12.22
N ASP A 267 1.11 0.39 -13.49
CA ASP A 267 0.24 0.74 -14.61
C ASP A 267 -1.00 -0.16 -14.69
N TRP A 268 -0.86 -1.45 -14.36
CA TRP A 268 -1.97 -2.38 -14.27
C TRP A 268 -2.88 -2.06 -13.07
N ILE A 269 -2.31 -1.76 -11.91
CA ILE A 269 -3.07 -1.38 -10.71
C ILE A 269 -3.82 -0.06 -10.95
N LYS A 270 -3.18 0.94 -11.56
CA LYS A 270 -3.83 2.21 -11.93
C LYS A 270 -4.99 2.01 -12.90
N SER A 271 -4.78 1.22 -13.97
CA SER A 271 -5.85 0.94 -14.94
C SER A 271 -7.01 0.17 -14.33
N SER A 272 -6.73 -0.77 -13.44
CA SER A 272 -7.74 -1.51 -12.68
C SER A 272 -8.54 -0.62 -11.74
N ALA A 273 -7.90 0.38 -11.12
CA ALA A 273 -8.59 1.35 -10.26
C ALA A 273 -9.52 2.28 -11.04
N VAL A 274 -9.11 2.69 -12.24
CA VAL A 274 -9.99 3.45 -13.15
C VAL A 274 -11.19 2.60 -13.56
N HIS A 275 -10.99 1.33 -13.91
CA HIS A 275 -12.05 0.39 -14.22
C HIS A 275 -13.00 0.17 -13.02
N ALA A 276 -12.45 -0.07 -11.82
CA ALA A 276 -13.24 -0.24 -10.60
C ALA A 276 -14.11 1.00 -10.29
N ALA A 277 -13.58 2.20 -10.51
CA ALA A 277 -14.32 3.44 -10.34
C ALA A 277 -15.50 3.55 -11.32
N GLN A 278 -15.31 3.15 -12.57
CA GLN A 278 -16.40 3.09 -13.56
C GLN A 278 -17.48 2.08 -13.15
N VAL A 279 -17.07 0.90 -12.66
CA VAL A 279 -18.00 -0.14 -12.16
C VAL A 279 -18.76 0.33 -10.93
N GLY A 280 -18.07 1.03 -10.00
CA GLY A 280 -18.64 1.52 -8.74
C GLY A 280 -19.36 2.87 -8.84
N GLY A 281 -19.25 3.57 -9.98
CA GLY A 281 -19.93 4.86 -10.21
C GLY A 281 -19.35 6.02 -9.39
N TYR A 282 -18.05 6.03 -9.14
CA TYR A 282 -17.33 7.11 -8.43
C TYR A 282 -16.12 7.60 -9.24
N ASP A 283 -15.56 8.76 -8.86
CA ASP A 283 -14.39 9.31 -9.54
C ASP A 283 -13.14 8.47 -9.24
N ALA A 284 -12.36 8.16 -10.27
CA ALA A 284 -11.13 7.38 -10.11
C ALA A 284 -10.17 8.07 -9.12
N PRO A 285 -9.48 7.29 -8.25
CA PRO A 285 -8.55 7.86 -7.29
C PRO A 285 -7.44 8.66 -7.97
N LEU A 286 -7.01 9.77 -7.37
CA LEU A 286 -5.97 10.63 -7.95
C LEU A 286 -4.66 9.87 -8.22
N TRP A 287 -4.29 8.95 -7.36
CA TRP A 287 -3.10 8.11 -7.59
C TRP A 287 -3.22 7.23 -8.85
N ALA A 288 -4.43 6.86 -9.27
CA ALA A 288 -4.67 6.07 -10.48
C ALA A 288 -4.67 6.93 -11.75
N THR A 289 -5.00 8.20 -11.64
CA THR A 289 -5.08 9.14 -12.77
C THR A 289 -3.76 9.88 -13.04
N GLY A 290 -2.66 9.47 -12.39
CA GLY A 290 -1.31 9.97 -12.68
C GLY A 290 -0.78 11.00 -11.68
N PHE A 291 -1.46 11.21 -10.55
CA PHE A 291 -0.95 12.04 -9.47
C PHE A 291 -0.12 11.19 -8.50
N PRO A 292 1.14 11.58 -8.20
CA PRO A 292 1.95 10.89 -7.21
C PRO A 292 1.28 10.85 -5.83
N THR A 293 1.45 9.74 -5.10
CA THR A 293 0.94 9.54 -3.74
C THR A 293 2.02 9.65 -2.67
N ASP A 294 3.30 9.68 -3.10
CA ASP A 294 4.44 9.85 -2.22
C ASP A 294 4.39 11.20 -1.50
N PRO A 295 4.55 11.27 -0.17
CA PRO A 295 4.67 12.53 0.57
C PRO A 295 5.77 13.46 0.04
N ALA A 296 6.85 12.92 -0.55
CA ALA A 296 7.87 13.73 -1.23
C ALA A 296 7.32 14.49 -2.45
N TYR A 297 6.21 14.04 -3.01
CA TYR A 297 5.48 14.67 -4.12
C TYR A 297 4.17 15.32 -3.67
N ASN A 298 3.92 15.40 -2.38
CA ASN A 298 2.66 15.93 -1.83
C ASN A 298 2.71 17.44 -1.66
N TYR A 299 3.07 18.14 -2.74
CA TYR A 299 2.92 19.58 -2.84
C TYR A 299 1.65 19.88 -3.63
N PRO A 300 0.52 20.16 -2.96
CA PRO A 300 -0.75 20.42 -3.60
C PRO A 300 -0.70 21.70 -4.44
N VAL A 301 -1.74 21.89 -5.26
CA VAL A 301 -1.89 23.12 -6.05
C VAL A 301 -1.92 24.33 -5.12
N GLY A 302 -1.01 25.27 -5.36
CA GLY A 302 -0.85 26.49 -4.57
C GLY A 302 0.38 26.52 -3.68
N ASP A 303 0.92 25.38 -3.30
CA ASP A 303 2.16 25.30 -2.51
C ASP A 303 3.35 25.83 -3.31
N ALA A 304 4.36 26.36 -2.63
CA ALA A 304 5.59 26.79 -3.28
C ALA A 304 6.26 25.59 -3.97
N CYS A 305 6.72 25.78 -5.21
CA CYS A 305 7.41 24.72 -5.92
C CYS A 305 8.67 24.28 -5.16
N PRO A 306 8.85 22.96 -4.96
CA PRO A 306 10.10 22.43 -4.48
C PRO A 306 11.21 22.61 -5.52
N ALA A 307 12.47 22.37 -5.13
CA ALA A 307 13.62 22.45 -6.03
C ALA A 307 13.49 21.52 -7.26
N ALA A 308 12.76 20.44 -7.12
CA ALA A 308 12.38 19.54 -8.22
C ALA A 308 10.89 19.75 -8.55
N PRO A 309 10.53 20.38 -9.68
CA PRO A 309 9.12 20.58 -10.07
C PRO A 309 8.29 19.30 -10.13
N ALA A 310 8.93 18.17 -10.41
CA ALA A 310 8.30 16.85 -10.38
C ALA A 310 7.76 16.44 -9.01
N ALA A 311 8.21 17.09 -7.93
CA ALA A 311 7.69 16.86 -6.58
C ALA A 311 6.33 17.52 -6.31
N CYS A 312 5.85 18.44 -7.19
CA CYS A 312 4.45 18.83 -7.17
C CYS A 312 3.56 17.62 -7.43
N THR A 313 2.42 17.49 -6.74
CA THR A 313 1.45 16.39 -6.92
C THR A 313 1.06 16.18 -8.39
N SER A 314 1.03 17.25 -9.18
CA SER A 314 0.74 17.22 -10.62
C SER A 314 1.98 17.13 -11.51
N GLY A 315 3.18 17.20 -10.96
CA GLY A 315 4.43 17.37 -11.70
C GLY A 315 4.59 18.74 -12.38
N LEU A 316 3.67 19.69 -12.15
CA LEU A 316 3.66 21.01 -12.82
C LEU A 316 3.94 22.14 -11.83
N CYS A 317 4.84 23.03 -12.24
CA CYS A 317 5.22 24.23 -11.51
C CYS A 317 5.00 25.46 -12.38
N LEU A 318 4.27 26.45 -11.88
CA LEU A 318 3.98 27.70 -12.55
C LEU A 318 4.62 28.87 -11.79
N GLY A 319 5.22 29.82 -12.51
CA GLY A 319 5.76 31.04 -11.93
C GLY A 319 4.87 32.25 -12.17
N ASP A 320 4.75 33.12 -11.15
CA ASP A 320 4.14 34.43 -11.25
C ASP A 320 4.98 35.52 -10.53
N THR A 321 4.43 36.69 -10.36
CA THR A 321 5.12 37.84 -9.70
C THR A 321 5.42 37.61 -8.21
N THR A 322 4.78 36.60 -7.57
CA THR A 322 4.93 36.30 -6.15
C THR A 322 5.83 35.10 -5.89
N GLY A 323 6.26 34.41 -6.95
CA GLY A 323 7.11 33.22 -6.88
C GLY A 323 6.57 32.05 -7.70
N THR A 324 7.14 30.87 -7.48
CA THR A 324 6.71 29.63 -8.16
C THR A 324 5.77 28.83 -7.25
N TYR A 325 4.79 28.17 -7.84
CA TYR A 325 3.83 27.34 -7.13
C TYR A 325 3.41 26.11 -7.94
N CYS A 326 3.05 25.04 -7.25
CA CYS A 326 2.51 23.85 -7.86
C CYS A 326 1.14 24.16 -8.49
N THR A 327 0.93 23.70 -9.72
CA THR A 327 -0.34 23.83 -10.45
C THR A 327 -0.76 22.48 -11.04
N ARG A 328 -1.89 22.42 -11.73
CA ARG A 328 -2.32 21.22 -12.46
C ARG A 328 -3.07 21.60 -13.74
N LEU A 329 -3.16 20.65 -14.67
CA LEU A 329 -3.98 20.80 -15.87
C LEU A 329 -5.47 20.91 -15.51
N CYS A 330 -6.19 21.69 -16.30
CA CYS A 330 -7.63 21.87 -16.18
C CYS A 330 -8.25 22.05 -17.57
N GLU A 331 -9.50 21.68 -17.73
CA GLU A 331 -10.34 22.02 -18.89
C GLU A 331 -11.37 23.09 -18.51
N THR A 332 -11.78 23.10 -17.26
CA THR A 332 -12.69 24.05 -16.64
C THR A 332 -12.16 24.47 -15.27
N ALA A 333 -12.76 25.44 -14.61
CA ALA A 333 -12.38 25.85 -13.25
C ALA A 333 -12.68 24.78 -12.18
N ALA A 334 -13.52 23.78 -12.47
CA ALA A 334 -13.97 22.79 -11.49
C ALA A 334 -12.83 21.99 -10.80
N PRO A 335 -11.75 21.57 -11.49
CA PRO A 335 -10.65 20.87 -10.82
C PRO A 335 -9.68 21.80 -10.07
N CYS A 336 -9.84 23.12 -10.18
CA CYS A 336 -8.95 24.05 -9.52
C CYS A 336 -9.41 24.33 -8.07
N PRO A 337 -8.47 24.61 -7.14
CA PRO A 337 -8.83 25.04 -5.80
C PRO A 337 -9.70 26.29 -5.80
N SER A 338 -10.47 26.50 -4.74
CA SER A 338 -11.32 27.69 -4.59
C SER A 338 -10.47 28.97 -4.75
N GLY A 339 -10.94 29.88 -5.60
CA GLY A 339 -10.24 31.14 -5.92
C GLY A 339 -9.26 31.04 -7.07
N TYR A 340 -8.98 29.85 -7.61
CA TYR A 340 -8.15 29.68 -8.81
C TYR A 340 -9.01 29.70 -10.07
N SER A 341 -8.44 30.18 -11.20
CA SER A 341 -9.04 30.10 -12.53
C SER A 341 -8.32 29.06 -13.39
N CYS A 342 -9.01 28.51 -14.38
CA CYS A 342 -8.41 27.67 -15.41
C CYS A 342 -8.00 28.56 -16.57
N GLU A 343 -6.70 28.81 -16.73
CA GLU A 343 -6.14 29.72 -17.73
C GLU A 343 -5.22 28.97 -18.69
N THR A 344 -5.27 29.35 -19.98
CA THR A 344 -4.38 28.77 -21.00
C THR A 344 -3.07 29.53 -21.05
N ILE A 345 -1.97 28.89 -20.67
CA ILE A 345 -0.61 29.42 -20.70
C ILE A 345 0.23 28.54 -21.63
N GLN A 346 0.82 29.13 -22.67
CA GLN A 346 1.67 28.40 -23.66
C GLN A 346 1.01 27.12 -24.20
N SER A 347 -0.26 27.19 -24.56
CA SER A 347 -1.05 26.08 -25.14
C SER A 347 -1.47 24.98 -24.13
N GLN A 348 -1.25 25.17 -22.85
CA GLN A 348 -1.74 24.28 -21.80
C GLN A 348 -2.66 25.06 -20.86
N SER A 349 -3.84 24.49 -20.58
CA SER A 349 -4.74 25.07 -19.59
C SER A 349 -4.39 24.54 -18.22
N VAL A 350 -4.09 25.47 -17.29
CA VAL A 350 -3.59 25.17 -15.93
C VAL A 350 -4.34 26.00 -14.88
N CYS A 351 -4.40 25.52 -13.66
CA CYS A 351 -4.97 26.26 -12.54
C CYS A 351 -4.05 27.42 -12.15
N GLN A 352 -4.49 28.65 -12.37
CA GLN A 352 -3.76 29.86 -12.01
C GLN A 352 -4.31 30.45 -10.72
N ARG A 353 -3.44 30.73 -9.75
CA ARG A 353 -3.84 31.40 -8.52
C ARG A 353 -4.20 32.88 -8.79
N PRO A 354 -5.12 33.47 -8.00
CA PRO A 354 -5.47 34.86 -8.13
C PRO A 354 -4.22 35.73 -7.96
N THR A 355 -4.03 36.69 -8.87
CA THR A 355 -2.97 37.69 -8.73
C THR A 355 -3.23 38.49 -7.46
N PRO A 356 -2.26 38.66 -6.55
CA PRO A 356 -2.45 39.52 -5.41
C PRO A 356 -2.84 40.90 -5.89
N VAL A 357 -3.99 41.40 -5.50
CA VAL A 357 -4.36 42.80 -5.73
C VAL A 357 -3.40 43.60 -4.86
N GLU A 358 -2.49 44.36 -5.48
CA GLU A 358 -1.76 45.37 -4.77
C GLU A 358 -2.80 46.28 -4.07
N LYS A 359 -2.89 46.17 -2.76
CA LYS A 359 -3.61 47.16 -1.98
C LYS A 359 -2.85 48.48 -2.15
N ASN A 360 -3.31 49.30 -3.09
CA ASN A 360 -2.97 50.70 -3.05
C ASN A 360 -3.60 51.25 -1.77
N ASP A 361 -2.87 51.20 -0.68
CA ASP A 361 -3.14 51.95 0.53
C ASP A 361 -2.90 53.46 0.20
N ALA A 362 -3.79 54.03 -0.61
CA ALA A 362 -3.99 55.43 -0.66
C ALA A 362 -4.80 55.83 0.57
N THR A 363 -4.12 55.96 1.70
CA THR A 363 -4.65 56.69 2.86
C THR A 363 -4.80 58.14 2.42
N PRO A 364 -5.99 58.78 2.48
CA PRO A 364 -6.12 60.19 2.23
C PRO A 364 -5.38 60.94 3.34
N ALA A 365 -4.29 61.57 2.99
CA ALA A 365 -3.59 62.49 3.88
C ALA A 365 -4.49 63.66 4.18
N THR A 366 -4.96 63.76 5.42
CA THR A 366 -5.50 64.99 5.99
C THR A 366 -4.41 66.04 6.06
N SER A 367 -4.70 67.13 5.39
CA SER A 367 -3.88 68.35 5.30
C SER A 367 -3.53 68.93 6.65
N SER A 368 -2.26 69.27 6.88
CA SER A 368 -1.85 70.48 7.61
C SER A 368 -0.33 70.65 7.49
N GLY A 369 0.13 71.80 6.90
CA GLY A 369 1.46 72.34 7.16
C GLY A 369 2.34 72.50 5.92
N CYS A 370 2.41 73.74 5.47
CA CYS A 370 3.32 74.27 4.48
C CYS A 370 4.80 74.04 4.80
N ASN A 371 5.61 73.67 3.80
CA ASN A 371 6.84 74.38 3.50
C ASN A 371 7.37 74.04 2.10
N ALA A 372 7.65 75.12 1.36
CA ALA A 372 8.26 75.09 0.03
C ALA A 372 9.75 74.77 0.13
N ASN A 373 10.27 73.97 -0.82
CA ASN A 373 11.47 74.30 -1.56
C ASN A 373 11.83 73.21 -2.60
N GLY A 374 11.95 73.68 -3.86
CA GLY A 374 12.96 73.25 -4.83
C GLY A 374 12.66 71.99 -5.63
N ALA A 375 11.85 72.10 -6.70
CA ALA A 375 11.82 71.13 -7.78
C ALA A 375 12.89 71.38 -8.81
N ASP A 376 13.72 70.43 -9.18
CA ASP A 376 14.58 70.41 -10.36
C ASP A 376 13.92 69.62 -11.48
N PRO A 377 13.56 70.18 -12.63
CA PRO A 377 12.75 69.45 -13.66
C PRO A 377 13.58 68.79 -14.77
N THR A 378 14.80 68.32 -14.50
CA THR A 378 15.64 67.73 -15.54
C THR A 378 16.26 66.40 -15.18
N LYS A 379 15.44 65.36 -14.99
CA LYS A 379 15.93 63.94 -15.10
C LYS A 379 14.86 63.04 -15.74
N PRO A 380 15.23 62.30 -16.79
CA PRO A 380 14.29 61.36 -17.44
C PRO A 380 14.06 60.12 -16.58
N VAL A 381 12.80 59.69 -16.48
CA VAL A 381 12.33 58.48 -15.82
C VAL A 381 12.69 57.27 -16.70
N PRO A 382 13.38 56.23 -16.18
CA PRO A 382 13.61 55.04 -16.98
C PRO A 382 12.34 54.20 -17.07
N TRP A 383 12.00 53.82 -18.29
CA TRP A 383 10.93 52.89 -18.63
C TRP A 383 11.27 51.51 -18.05
N ARG A 384 10.48 51.01 -17.12
CA ARG A 384 10.51 49.60 -16.72
C ARG A 384 9.71 48.78 -17.72
N THR A 385 10.41 47.97 -18.49
CA THR A 385 9.89 46.94 -19.35
C THR A 385 9.19 45.88 -18.51
N GLY A 386 8.00 45.43 -18.97
CA GLY A 386 7.18 44.41 -18.34
C GLY A 386 7.93 43.07 -18.17
N ALA A 387 7.72 42.46 -17.01
CA ALA A 387 8.24 41.15 -16.71
C ALA A 387 7.59 40.09 -17.60
N ALA A 388 8.39 39.38 -18.39
CA ALA A 388 7.99 38.23 -19.14
C ALA A 388 7.78 37.03 -18.16
N VAL A 389 6.58 36.48 -18.16
CA VAL A 389 6.27 35.21 -17.46
C VAL A 389 6.91 34.09 -18.27
N GLY A 390 7.91 33.42 -17.72
CA GLY A 390 8.58 32.28 -18.35
C GLY A 390 8.13 30.95 -17.74
N LEU A 391 7.61 30.07 -18.58
CA LEU A 391 7.38 28.67 -18.24
C LEU A 391 8.71 27.90 -18.43
N VAL A 392 9.21 27.26 -17.38
CA VAL A 392 10.31 26.29 -17.50
C VAL A 392 9.70 24.93 -17.76
N ALA A 393 9.52 24.59 -19.04
CA ALA A 393 9.17 23.23 -19.45
C ALA A 393 10.47 22.45 -19.69
N LEU A 394 10.73 21.43 -18.87
CA LEU A 394 11.75 20.42 -19.20
C LEU A 394 11.20 19.55 -20.33
N GLY A 395 11.84 19.62 -21.50
CA GLY A 395 11.48 18.85 -22.68
C GLY A 395 11.65 17.36 -22.46
N LEU A 396 10.58 16.63 -22.68
CA LEU A 396 10.60 15.18 -22.89
C LEU A 396 11.29 14.89 -24.22
N LEU A 397 12.54 14.48 -24.16
CA LEU A 397 13.26 13.90 -25.30
C LEU A 397 12.61 12.56 -25.68
N ARG A 398 11.67 12.61 -26.62
CA ARG A 398 11.20 11.43 -27.35
C ARG A 398 12.35 10.86 -28.18
N ARG A 399 13.03 9.82 -27.68
CA ARG A 399 13.90 8.97 -28.49
C ARG A 399 13.04 8.24 -29.53
N ARG A 400 13.08 8.70 -30.78
CA ARG A 400 12.64 7.90 -31.94
C ARG A 400 13.57 6.69 -32.07
N ARG A 401 13.04 5.50 -31.80
CA ARG A 401 13.68 4.25 -32.21
C ARG A 401 13.45 4.07 -33.73
N ASN A 402 14.50 4.19 -34.49
CA ASN A 402 14.51 3.70 -35.86
C ASN A 402 14.55 2.17 -35.80
N GLY A 403 13.50 1.51 -36.28
CA GLY A 403 13.47 0.07 -36.49
C GLY A 403 14.33 -0.31 -37.75
N PRO A 404 14.96 -1.50 -37.74
CA PRO A 404 15.70 -1.96 -38.89
C PRO A 404 14.73 -2.43 -39.99
N THR A 405 14.95 -1.93 -41.20
CA THR A 405 14.38 -2.46 -42.45
C THR A 405 15.00 -3.82 -42.74
N VAL A 406 14.19 -4.87 -42.77
CA VAL A 406 14.58 -6.18 -43.37
C VAL A 406 14.35 -6.08 -44.88
N ARG A 407 15.41 -6.27 -45.64
CA ARG A 407 15.36 -6.64 -47.08
C ARG A 407 15.78 -8.10 -47.20
N GLY A 408 15.06 -8.83 -48.03
CA GLY A 408 15.39 -10.12 -48.55
C GLY A 408 14.52 -11.26 -48.05
#